data_e87f44d9c2a41b86a25fa106f7d2d29a
#
_entry.id   e87f44d9c2a41b86a25fa106f7d2d29a
#
_cell.length_a   1.000
_cell.length_b   1.000
_cell.length_c   1.000
_cell.angle_alpha   90.00
_cell.angle_beta   90.00
_cell.angle_gamma   90.00
#
_symmetry.space_group_name_H-M   'P 1'
#
loop_
_entity.id
_entity.type
_entity.pdbx_description
1 polymer ?
#
loop_
_entity_poly.entity_id
_entity_poly.type
_entity_poly.pdbx_seq_one_letter_code
_entity_poly.pdbx_strand_id
1 'polypeptide(L)'
;MDETIIELQPEVQNQEFLSDVEVEQIDTSISLMEKPFDPTQINIETKTPSLDTLIKRMKNKTVQLNTESYFQRNPNLWDDTKQSRLIESILIQFPLPAFYFDATNENEWLVVDGLQRLSSIRNFAIDKTLKLNNLEFLLQFNGKNWDDLPTNLQTAIEETQVVIYKILPGTPTDVKFNIFKRINTGGLTLEPQEIRHALFQGRPAKFIAELATNKMFLNATGRKIDTSRMLDRDFANRFLCFYLFGTDNYATKEYGQDLDTFMSKAMASINSKSEEELEKIVSDFEKAMFFSKQIFGDEAFRKVYYQYNRLPPINKALFDAISVQFALLNDEQRAILLKHKNKVKKALYNELHKQADFFVSVTSSTGDKNRVILRHKKVKEIIGNIINE
;
A
#
# COMPACT_ATOMS: atom_id res chain seq x y z
N MET A 1 13.47 41.61 17.65
CA MET A 1 13.84 40.24 17.19
C MET A 1 13.60 39.30 18.36
N ASP A 2 12.38 38.83 18.50
CA ASP A 2 12.07 37.86 19.56
C ASP A 2 12.20 36.46 18.94
N GLU A 3 13.37 35.88 19.06
CA GLU A 3 13.56 34.43 18.91
C GLU A 3 12.94 33.74 20.13
N THR A 4 11.62 33.62 20.11
CA THR A 4 10.94 32.84 21.15
C THR A 4 11.25 31.37 20.88
N ILE A 5 12.18 30.83 21.66
CA ILE A 5 12.58 29.41 21.65
C ILE A 5 11.31 28.57 21.87
N ILE A 6 11.09 27.59 21.00
CA ILE A 6 10.07 26.57 21.20
C ILE A 6 10.55 25.71 22.35
N GLU A 7 9.89 25.78 23.52
CA GLU A 7 10.13 24.82 24.61
C GLU A 7 9.60 23.45 24.17
N LEU A 8 10.49 22.55 23.79
CA LEU A 8 10.17 21.14 23.55
C LEU A 8 10.21 20.38 24.88
N GLN A 9 9.37 19.37 25.01
CA GLN A 9 9.44 18.46 26.15
C GLN A 9 10.82 17.79 26.23
N PRO A 10 11.32 17.45 27.45
CA PRO A 10 12.55 16.69 27.59
C PRO A 10 12.45 15.36 26.83
N GLU A 11 13.58 14.89 26.36
CA GLU A 11 13.69 13.66 25.55
C GLU A 11 12.94 12.50 26.21
N VAL A 12 12.03 11.87 25.48
CA VAL A 12 11.41 10.61 25.92
C VAL A 12 12.48 9.54 25.79
N GLN A 13 13.08 9.16 26.91
CA GLN A 13 14.15 8.17 26.96
C GLN A 13 13.68 6.87 26.27
N ASN A 14 14.46 6.43 25.25
CA ASN A 14 14.41 5.11 24.63
C ASN A 14 13.16 4.69 23.82
N GLN A 15 12.64 5.53 22.95
CA GLN A 15 11.92 5.00 21.78
C GLN A 15 12.95 4.64 20.70
N GLU A 16 13.36 3.38 20.64
CA GLU A 16 14.01 2.83 19.45
C GLU A 16 12.99 2.84 18.29
N PHE A 17 13.12 3.79 17.38
CA PHE A 17 12.33 3.79 16.15
C PHE A 17 12.89 2.70 15.22
N LEU A 18 12.18 1.58 15.14
CA LEU A 18 12.52 0.44 14.28
C LEU A 18 12.38 0.77 12.78
N SER A 19 11.68 1.84 12.44
CA SER A 19 11.50 2.28 11.06
C SER A 19 11.53 3.82 10.93
N ASP A 20 11.80 4.32 9.71
CA ASP A 20 11.75 5.76 9.39
C ASP A 20 10.31 6.27 9.17
N VAL A 21 9.32 5.38 9.15
CA VAL A 21 7.87 5.68 9.11
C VAL A 21 7.19 5.12 10.33
N GLU A 22 6.32 5.92 10.94
CA GLU A 22 5.58 5.52 12.14
C GLU A 22 4.54 4.44 11.80
N VAL A 23 4.47 3.42 12.64
CA VAL A 23 3.41 2.40 12.56
C VAL A 23 2.14 2.97 13.18
N GLU A 24 1.03 2.97 12.41
CA GLU A 24 -0.25 3.46 12.88
C GLU A 24 -0.82 2.53 13.96
N GLN A 25 -1.12 3.09 15.14
CA GLN A 25 -1.71 2.34 16.25
C GLN A 25 -3.23 2.26 16.08
N ILE A 26 -3.81 1.10 16.41
CA ILE A 26 -5.25 0.89 16.44
C ILE A 26 -5.74 1.13 17.87
N ASP A 27 -6.65 2.07 18.04
CA ASP A 27 -7.35 2.28 19.30
C ASP A 27 -8.54 1.31 19.37
N THR A 28 -8.43 0.29 20.20
CA THR A 28 -9.45 -0.74 20.34
C THR A 28 -10.72 -0.25 21.04
N SER A 29 -10.70 0.96 21.63
CA SER A 29 -11.90 1.60 22.21
C SER A 29 -12.87 2.16 21.17
N ILE A 30 -12.40 2.35 19.92
CA ILE A 30 -13.25 2.79 18.82
C ILE A 30 -13.97 1.57 18.25
N SER A 31 -15.30 1.62 18.20
CA SER A 31 -16.12 0.55 17.65
C SER A 31 -15.71 0.25 16.21
N LEU A 32 -15.39 -1.02 15.95
CA LEU A 32 -15.16 -1.50 14.58
C LEU A 32 -16.44 -1.24 13.77
N MET A 33 -16.29 -0.88 12.50
CA MET A 33 -17.42 -0.68 11.58
C MET A 33 -18.39 -1.84 11.62
N GLU A 34 -19.67 -1.56 11.79
CA GLU A 34 -20.72 -2.58 11.93
C GLU A 34 -20.84 -3.49 10.69
N LYS A 35 -20.55 -2.99 9.48
CA LYS A 35 -20.57 -3.79 8.22
C LYS A 35 -19.62 -3.20 7.19
N PRO A 36 -18.43 -3.76 7.01
CA PRO A 36 -17.45 -3.24 6.03
C PRO A 36 -17.90 -3.42 4.57
N PHE A 37 -18.81 -4.36 4.26
CA PHE A 37 -19.36 -4.61 2.92
C PHE A 37 -20.60 -5.54 3.02
N ASP A 38 -21.36 -5.64 1.93
CA ASP A 38 -22.47 -6.58 1.82
C ASP A 38 -21.98 -7.99 1.42
N PRO A 39 -22.03 -9.00 2.31
CA PRO A 39 -21.55 -10.35 2.00
C PRO A 39 -22.33 -11.05 0.86
N THR A 40 -23.55 -10.61 0.57
CA THR A 40 -24.38 -11.21 -0.49
C THR A 40 -23.83 -10.90 -1.89
N GLN A 41 -22.94 -9.89 -2.00
CA GLN A 41 -22.30 -9.52 -3.25
C GLN A 41 -21.00 -10.29 -3.53
N ILE A 42 -20.65 -11.25 -2.66
CA ILE A 42 -19.51 -12.14 -2.88
C ILE A 42 -19.90 -13.14 -3.99
N ASN A 43 -19.21 -13.04 -5.13
CA ASN A 43 -19.40 -13.98 -6.25
C ASN A 43 -18.10 -14.75 -6.49
N ILE A 44 -18.00 -15.95 -5.90
CA ILE A 44 -16.80 -16.80 -5.97
C ILE A 44 -17.19 -18.19 -6.51
N GLU A 45 -16.47 -18.64 -7.53
CA GLU A 45 -16.57 -19.99 -8.08
C GLU A 45 -15.39 -20.85 -7.60
N THR A 46 -15.67 -22.06 -7.15
CA THR A 46 -14.63 -23.04 -6.78
C THR A 46 -14.48 -24.07 -7.87
N LYS A 47 -13.22 -24.38 -8.26
CA LYS A 47 -12.88 -25.44 -9.21
C LYS A 47 -11.66 -26.24 -8.72
N THR A 48 -11.54 -27.47 -9.21
CA THR A 48 -10.43 -28.38 -8.91
C THR A 48 -9.75 -28.86 -10.20
N PRO A 49 -9.10 -27.96 -10.98
CA PRO A 49 -8.37 -28.37 -12.16
C PRO A 49 -7.07 -29.10 -11.81
N SER A 50 -6.48 -29.81 -12.82
CA SER A 50 -5.10 -30.25 -12.74
C SER A 50 -4.11 -29.09 -12.85
N LEU A 51 -2.89 -29.26 -12.34
CA LEU A 51 -1.80 -28.30 -12.50
C LEU A 51 -1.48 -28.01 -13.97
N ASP A 52 -1.61 -29.00 -14.87
CA ASP A 52 -1.45 -28.81 -16.32
C ASP A 52 -2.36 -27.66 -16.84
N THR A 53 -3.58 -27.58 -16.35
CA THR A 53 -4.48 -26.48 -16.72
C THR A 53 -3.91 -25.09 -16.34
N LEU A 54 -3.32 -24.95 -15.14
CA LEU A 54 -2.69 -23.72 -14.72
C LEU A 54 -1.38 -23.45 -15.47
N ILE A 55 -0.57 -24.50 -15.72
CA ILE A 55 0.66 -24.43 -16.53
C ILE A 55 0.34 -23.93 -17.94
N LYS A 56 -0.69 -24.46 -18.59
CA LYS A 56 -1.14 -24.01 -19.92
C LYS A 56 -1.61 -22.56 -19.89
N ARG A 57 -2.36 -22.15 -18.87
CA ARG A 57 -2.80 -20.75 -18.71
C ARG A 57 -1.63 -19.79 -18.50
N MET A 58 -0.60 -20.19 -17.74
CA MET A 58 0.62 -19.39 -17.56
C MET A 58 1.41 -19.28 -18.86
N LYS A 59 1.57 -20.38 -19.62
CA LYS A 59 2.21 -20.37 -20.95
C LYS A 59 1.48 -19.43 -21.92
N ASN A 60 0.16 -19.43 -21.90
CA ASN A 60 -0.69 -18.59 -22.76
C ASN A 60 -0.87 -17.16 -22.23
N LYS A 61 -0.23 -16.80 -21.10
CA LYS A 61 -0.35 -15.51 -20.44
C LYS A 61 -1.78 -15.12 -20.07
N THR A 62 -2.67 -16.10 -19.88
CA THR A 62 -4.05 -15.90 -19.40
C THR A 62 -4.14 -15.94 -17.86
N VAL A 63 -3.05 -16.28 -17.18
CA VAL A 63 -2.85 -16.05 -15.75
C VAL A 63 -1.69 -15.06 -15.61
N GLN A 64 -1.98 -13.89 -15.05
CA GLN A 64 -0.99 -12.84 -14.79
C GLN A 64 -0.27 -13.13 -13.47
N LEU A 65 1.02 -13.45 -13.57
CA LEU A 65 1.89 -13.62 -12.40
C LEU A 65 2.45 -12.27 -11.91
N ASN A 66 1.80 -11.15 -12.24
CA ASN A 66 2.20 -9.80 -11.84
C ASN A 66 3.68 -9.50 -12.11
N THR A 67 4.13 -9.78 -13.33
CA THR A 67 5.50 -9.57 -13.79
C THR A 67 5.76 -8.16 -14.32
N GLU A 68 4.77 -7.26 -14.26
CA GLU A 68 5.02 -5.86 -14.63
C GLU A 68 6.04 -5.23 -13.66
N SER A 69 6.96 -4.46 -14.19
CA SER A 69 8.06 -3.78 -13.48
C SER A 69 7.60 -2.86 -12.34
N TYR A 70 6.30 -2.62 -12.20
CA TYR A 70 5.65 -1.84 -11.14
C TYR A 70 5.28 -2.66 -9.91
N PHE A 71 5.20 -3.99 -10.02
CA PHE A 71 5.05 -4.89 -8.90
C PHE A 71 6.44 -5.17 -8.35
N GLN A 72 6.82 -4.47 -7.29
CA GLN A 72 8.10 -4.73 -6.60
C GLN A 72 8.11 -6.07 -5.83
N ARG A 73 7.01 -6.82 -5.82
CA ARG A 73 7.09 -8.23 -5.43
C ARG A 73 7.81 -8.97 -6.52
N ASN A 74 9.09 -9.23 -6.27
CA ASN A 74 9.81 -10.22 -7.03
C ASN A 74 8.97 -11.51 -7.03
N PRO A 75 8.49 -12.02 -8.18
CA PRO A 75 7.79 -13.30 -8.23
C PRO A 75 8.62 -14.46 -7.66
N ASN A 76 9.93 -14.24 -7.50
CA ASN A 76 10.88 -15.17 -6.92
C ASN A 76 11.36 -14.71 -5.53
N LEU A 77 10.45 -14.34 -4.61
CA LEU A 77 10.82 -14.09 -3.20
C LEU A 77 11.24 -15.36 -2.47
N TRP A 78 10.78 -16.52 -2.94
CA TRP A 78 11.24 -17.78 -2.41
C TRP A 78 12.60 -18.14 -3.01
N ASP A 79 13.54 -18.48 -2.14
CA ASP A 79 14.81 -19.07 -2.55
C ASP A 79 14.58 -20.43 -3.22
N ASP A 80 15.62 -20.94 -3.89
CA ASP A 80 15.54 -22.21 -4.61
C ASP A 80 15.19 -23.37 -3.68
N THR A 81 15.55 -23.33 -2.42
CA THR A 81 15.21 -24.34 -1.43
C THR A 81 13.70 -24.40 -1.17
N LYS A 82 13.06 -23.25 -0.93
CA LYS A 82 11.60 -23.20 -0.72
C LYS A 82 10.83 -23.60 -1.98
N GLN A 83 11.30 -23.17 -3.14
CA GLN A 83 10.74 -23.58 -4.41
C GLN A 83 10.85 -25.11 -4.62
N SER A 84 12.03 -25.68 -4.33
CA SER A 84 12.26 -27.12 -4.44
C SER A 84 11.39 -27.93 -3.48
N ARG A 85 11.19 -27.45 -2.24
CA ARG A 85 10.29 -28.06 -1.26
C ARG A 85 8.83 -28.07 -1.72
N LEU A 86 8.39 -27.06 -2.45
CA LEU A 86 7.06 -27.05 -3.06
C LEU A 86 6.94 -28.16 -4.11
N ILE A 87 7.94 -28.27 -5.01
CA ILE A 87 7.93 -29.33 -6.06
C ILE A 87 7.97 -30.71 -5.43
N GLU A 88 8.79 -30.92 -4.39
CA GLU A 88 8.81 -32.14 -3.62
C GLU A 88 7.44 -32.46 -3.01
N SER A 89 6.77 -31.47 -2.40
CA SER A 89 5.42 -31.63 -1.85
C SER A 89 4.41 -32.10 -2.91
N ILE A 90 4.49 -31.57 -4.13
CA ILE A 90 3.66 -32.03 -5.24
C ILE A 90 3.95 -33.50 -5.59
N LEU A 91 5.24 -33.85 -5.71
CA LEU A 91 5.67 -35.20 -6.07
C LEU A 91 5.27 -36.28 -5.05
N ILE A 92 5.26 -35.92 -3.75
CA ILE A 92 4.81 -36.83 -2.68
C ILE A 92 3.32 -36.69 -2.38
N GLN A 93 2.58 -35.96 -3.23
CA GLN A 93 1.12 -35.78 -3.16
C GLN A 93 0.63 -35.10 -1.87
N PHE A 94 1.44 -34.22 -1.26
CA PHE A 94 0.97 -33.36 -0.19
C PHE A 94 -0.08 -32.36 -0.71
N PRO A 95 -1.19 -32.17 0.03
CA PRO A 95 -2.22 -31.23 -0.40
C PRO A 95 -1.68 -29.80 -0.40
N LEU A 96 -1.81 -29.11 -1.54
CA LEU A 96 -1.44 -27.72 -1.65
C LEU A 96 -2.54 -26.80 -1.13
N PRO A 97 -2.21 -25.69 -0.45
CA PRO A 97 -3.19 -24.65 -0.16
C PRO A 97 -3.84 -24.14 -1.45
N ALA A 98 -5.12 -23.76 -1.38
CA ALA A 98 -5.86 -23.27 -2.53
C ALA A 98 -5.22 -22.04 -3.17
N PHE A 99 -5.44 -21.88 -4.47
CA PHE A 99 -5.06 -20.68 -5.22
C PHE A 99 -6.27 -19.76 -5.37
N TYR A 100 -6.05 -18.46 -5.32
CA TYR A 100 -7.10 -17.46 -5.46
C TYR A 100 -6.81 -16.55 -6.64
N PHE A 101 -7.81 -16.34 -7.49
CA PHE A 101 -7.72 -15.52 -8.68
C PHE A 101 -8.83 -14.48 -8.74
N ASP A 102 -8.52 -13.27 -9.15
CA ASP A 102 -9.51 -12.35 -9.71
C ASP A 102 -9.68 -12.69 -11.19
N ALA A 103 -10.81 -13.27 -11.53
CA ALA A 103 -11.21 -13.65 -12.88
C ALA A 103 -12.33 -12.75 -13.41
N THR A 104 -12.37 -11.49 -12.98
CA THR A 104 -13.32 -10.49 -13.49
C THR A 104 -13.17 -10.29 -14.99
N ASN A 105 -11.92 -10.39 -15.51
CA ASN A 105 -11.63 -10.57 -16.90
C ASN A 105 -11.39 -12.07 -17.15
N GLU A 106 -12.30 -12.74 -17.85
CA GLU A 106 -12.22 -14.17 -18.10
C GLU A 106 -10.96 -14.58 -18.91
N ASN A 107 -10.45 -13.67 -19.72
CA ASN A 107 -9.28 -13.89 -20.56
C ASN A 107 -7.96 -13.64 -19.82
N GLU A 108 -8.02 -13.00 -18.66
CA GLU A 108 -6.83 -12.54 -17.94
C GLU A 108 -7.06 -12.61 -16.42
N TRP A 109 -6.63 -13.70 -15.81
CA TRP A 109 -6.79 -13.91 -14.39
C TRP A 109 -5.62 -13.29 -13.62
N LEU A 110 -5.93 -12.50 -12.62
CA LEU A 110 -4.95 -11.94 -11.71
C LEU A 110 -4.77 -12.85 -10.49
N VAL A 111 -3.53 -13.18 -10.14
CA VAL A 111 -3.24 -13.97 -8.94
C VAL A 111 -3.45 -13.12 -7.69
N VAL A 112 -4.37 -13.53 -6.82
CA VAL A 112 -4.65 -12.93 -5.50
C VAL A 112 -3.81 -13.58 -4.42
N ASP A 113 -3.79 -14.93 -4.37
CA ASP A 113 -2.93 -15.73 -3.50
C ASP A 113 -2.37 -16.94 -4.25
N GLY A 114 -1.16 -17.34 -3.86
CA GLY A 114 -0.43 -18.43 -4.47
C GLY A 114 0.62 -17.99 -5.49
N LEU A 115 0.94 -16.69 -5.58
CA LEU A 115 1.93 -16.16 -6.54
C LEU A 115 3.28 -16.90 -6.46
N GLN A 116 3.85 -17.06 -5.25
CA GLN A 116 5.15 -17.72 -5.08
C GLN A 116 5.09 -19.22 -5.49
N ARG A 117 3.96 -19.89 -5.20
CA ARG A 117 3.73 -21.28 -5.61
C ARG A 117 3.63 -21.40 -7.12
N LEU A 118 2.87 -20.55 -7.78
CA LEU A 118 2.76 -20.51 -9.24
C LEU A 118 4.09 -20.14 -9.90
N SER A 119 4.84 -19.20 -9.33
CA SER A 119 6.17 -18.83 -9.83
C SER A 119 7.16 -20.01 -9.72
N SER A 120 7.12 -20.76 -8.63
CA SER A 120 7.96 -21.97 -8.46
C SER A 120 7.61 -23.05 -9.49
N ILE A 121 6.32 -23.28 -9.73
CA ILE A 121 5.84 -24.22 -10.75
C ILE A 121 6.27 -23.73 -12.14
N ARG A 122 6.17 -22.44 -12.42
CA ARG A 122 6.63 -21.84 -13.67
C ARG A 122 8.13 -22.01 -13.86
N ASN A 123 8.94 -21.65 -12.87
CA ASN A 123 10.39 -21.74 -12.93
C ASN A 123 10.84 -23.19 -13.16
N PHE A 124 10.11 -24.18 -12.60
CA PHE A 124 10.43 -25.59 -12.74
C PHE A 124 9.91 -26.18 -14.05
N ALA A 125 8.60 -26.08 -14.34
CA ALA A 125 7.95 -26.81 -15.43
C ALA A 125 7.87 -26.03 -16.76
N ILE A 126 7.98 -24.69 -16.73
CA ILE A 126 7.87 -23.86 -17.96
C ILE A 126 9.22 -23.30 -18.35
N ASP A 127 9.84 -22.50 -17.46
CA ASP A 127 11.11 -21.83 -17.73
C ASP A 127 12.32 -22.77 -17.54
N LYS A 128 12.13 -23.88 -16.79
CA LYS A 128 13.11 -24.95 -16.53
C LYS A 128 14.42 -24.44 -15.91
N THR A 129 14.35 -23.31 -15.21
CA THR A 129 15.50 -22.63 -14.58
C THR A 129 15.79 -23.18 -13.20
N LEU A 130 14.76 -23.70 -12.49
CA LEU A 130 14.92 -24.24 -11.15
C LEU A 130 15.55 -25.63 -11.21
N LYS A 131 16.65 -25.81 -10.48
CA LYS A 131 17.24 -27.11 -10.14
C LYS A 131 16.89 -27.44 -8.71
N LEU A 132 16.29 -28.63 -8.50
CA LEU A 132 15.88 -29.06 -7.17
C LEU A 132 17.07 -29.15 -6.23
N ASN A 133 16.94 -28.62 -5.03
CA ASN A 133 17.98 -28.67 -4.01
C ASN A 133 17.38 -28.83 -2.60
N ASN A 134 18.20 -29.32 -1.67
CA ASN A 134 17.83 -29.50 -0.26
C ASN A 134 16.48 -30.21 -0.06
N LEU A 135 16.20 -31.24 -0.90
CA LEU A 135 15.02 -32.09 -0.75
C LEU A 135 15.12 -32.92 0.53
N GLU A 136 13.97 -33.23 1.16
CA GLU A 136 13.91 -34.00 2.41
C GLU A 136 13.68 -35.48 2.17
N PHE A 137 12.79 -35.79 1.25
CA PHE A 137 12.33 -37.19 0.98
C PHE A 137 12.90 -37.73 -0.32
N LEU A 138 12.99 -36.91 -1.36
CA LEU A 138 13.35 -37.34 -2.71
C LEU A 138 14.79 -36.93 -3.06
N LEU A 139 15.75 -37.24 -2.16
CA LEU A 139 17.16 -36.84 -2.24
C LEU A 139 17.82 -37.12 -3.58
N GLN A 140 17.41 -38.22 -4.27
CA GLN A 140 17.93 -38.64 -5.58
C GLN A 140 17.64 -37.62 -6.71
N PHE A 141 16.72 -36.68 -6.50
CA PHE A 141 16.40 -35.63 -7.47
C PHE A 141 17.09 -34.30 -7.18
N ASN A 142 17.94 -34.22 -6.14
CA ASN A 142 18.77 -33.02 -5.95
C ASN A 142 19.66 -32.79 -7.19
N GLY A 143 19.72 -31.53 -7.64
CA GLY A 143 20.42 -31.09 -8.84
C GLY A 143 19.66 -31.31 -10.16
N LYS A 144 18.50 -31.98 -10.13
CA LYS A 144 17.67 -32.24 -11.30
C LYS A 144 16.76 -31.05 -11.63
N ASN A 145 16.57 -30.80 -12.92
CA ASN A 145 15.55 -29.91 -13.45
C ASN A 145 14.35 -30.70 -13.99
N TRP A 146 13.39 -30.01 -14.60
CA TRP A 146 12.19 -30.65 -15.19
C TRP A 146 12.52 -31.75 -16.19
N ASP A 147 13.45 -31.51 -17.13
CA ASP A 147 13.77 -32.44 -18.20
C ASP A 147 14.57 -33.67 -17.71
N ASP A 148 15.19 -33.56 -16.54
CA ASP A 148 15.92 -34.68 -15.90
C ASP A 148 14.98 -35.64 -15.13
N LEU A 149 13.70 -35.27 -14.93
CA LEU A 149 12.75 -36.14 -14.24
C LEU A 149 12.21 -37.22 -15.18
N PRO A 150 12.01 -38.43 -14.66
CA PRO A 150 11.27 -39.46 -15.37
C PRO A 150 9.88 -38.99 -15.79
N THR A 151 9.42 -39.42 -16.99
CA THR A 151 8.14 -38.99 -17.57
C THR A 151 6.93 -39.21 -16.63
N ASN A 152 6.93 -40.32 -15.90
CA ASN A 152 5.86 -40.61 -14.94
C ASN A 152 5.79 -39.59 -13.80
N LEU A 153 6.91 -39.00 -13.39
CA LEU A 153 6.92 -37.95 -12.37
C LEU A 153 6.52 -36.59 -12.93
N GLN A 154 6.90 -36.30 -14.19
CA GLN A 154 6.39 -35.12 -14.89
C GLN A 154 4.86 -35.20 -15.00
N THR A 155 4.33 -36.32 -15.45
CA THR A 155 2.87 -36.57 -15.53
C THR A 155 2.21 -36.47 -14.16
N ALA A 156 2.80 -37.01 -13.10
CA ALA A 156 2.25 -36.89 -11.74
C ALA A 156 2.12 -35.46 -11.29
N ILE A 157 3.10 -34.58 -11.61
CA ILE A 157 3.00 -33.15 -11.35
C ILE A 157 1.85 -32.53 -12.16
N GLU A 158 1.79 -32.81 -13.45
CA GLU A 158 0.77 -32.24 -14.35
C GLU A 158 -0.65 -32.63 -13.96
N GLU A 159 -0.87 -33.87 -13.50
CA GLU A 159 -2.16 -34.42 -13.10
C GLU A 159 -2.57 -34.02 -11.66
N THR A 160 -1.66 -33.46 -10.86
CA THR A 160 -1.96 -33.07 -9.49
C THR A 160 -3.15 -32.11 -9.46
N GLN A 161 -4.21 -32.48 -8.69
CA GLN A 161 -5.40 -31.67 -8.55
C GLN A 161 -5.14 -30.54 -7.55
N VAL A 162 -5.57 -29.32 -7.89
CA VAL A 162 -5.45 -28.15 -7.05
C VAL A 162 -6.80 -27.46 -6.89
N VAL A 163 -7.05 -26.91 -5.69
CA VAL A 163 -8.26 -26.11 -5.45
C VAL A 163 -8.00 -24.68 -5.90
N ILE A 164 -8.90 -24.15 -6.73
CA ILE A 164 -8.88 -22.74 -7.11
C ILE A 164 -10.18 -22.05 -6.74
N TYR A 165 -10.08 -20.83 -6.22
CA TYR A 165 -11.19 -19.92 -6.01
C TYR A 165 -11.07 -18.76 -7.01
N LYS A 166 -12.14 -18.53 -7.78
CA LYS A 166 -12.20 -17.45 -8.76
C LYS A 166 -13.22 -16.41 -8.31
N ILE A 167 -12.79 -15.18 -8.14
CA ILE A 167 -13.68 -14.04 -7.96
C ILE A 167 -14.20 -13.67 -9.34
N LEU A 168 -15.51 -13.71 -9.51
CA LEU A 168 -16.18 -13.55 -10.81
C LEU A 168 -16.58 -12.08 -11.07
N PRO A 169 -16.90 -11.74 -12.35
CA PRO A 169 -17.48 -10.45 -12.72
C PRO A 169 -18.71 -10.11 -11.87
N GLY A 170 -18.88 -8.82 -11.59
CA GLY A 170 -20.00 -8.31 -10.76
C GLY A 170 -19.67 -8.20 -9.27
N THR A 171 -18.56 -8.79 -8.79
CA THR A 171 -18.10 -8.55 -7.40
C THR A 171 -17.60 -7.10 -7.26
N PRO A 172 -18.19 -6.27 -6.39
CA PRO A 172 -17.73 -4.89 -6.18
C PRO A 172 -16.29 -4.80 -5.69
N THR A 173 -15.61 -3.69 -5.99
CA THR A 173 -14.18 -3.54 -5.70
C THR A 173 -13.86 -3.52 -4.21
N ASP A 174 -14.72 -2.93 -3.38
CA ASP A 174 -14.60 -2.94 -1.92
C ASP A 174 -14.77 -4.35 -1.34
N VAL A 175 -15.67 -5.16 -1.90
CA VAL A 175 -15.81 -6.58 -1.56
C VAL A 175 -14.54 -7.34 -1.94
N LYS A 176 -14.01 -7.14 -3.15
CA LYS A 176 -12.75 -7.75 -3.59
C LYS A 176 -11.59 -7.38 -2.67
N PHE A 177 -11.46 -6.10 -2.33
CA PHE A 177 -10.41 -5.62 -1.42
C PHE A 177 -10.45 -6.36 -0.08
N ASN A 178 -11.64 -6.48 0.50
CA ASN A 178 -11.84 -7.19 1.77
C ASN A 178 -11.57 -8.71 1.66
N ILE A 179 -11.95 -9.33 0.55
CA ILE A 179 -11.61 -10.73 0.25
C ILE A 179 -10.09 -10.90 0.21
N PHE A 180 -9.37 -10.05 -0.54
CA PHE A 180 -7.90 -10.10 -0.66
C PHE A 180 -7.22 -9.91 0.68
N LYS A 181 -7.69 -8.94 1.48
CA LYS A 181 -7.17 -8.67 2.82
C LYS A 181 -7.31 -9.87 3.76
N ARG A 182 -8.41 -10.64 3.64
CA ARG A 182 -8.68 -11.82 4.49
C ARG A 182 -7.99 -13.10 4.03
N ILE A 183 -7.84 -13.31 2.72
CA ILE A 183 -7.24 -14.51 2.16
C ILE A 183 -5.73 -14.55 2.44
N ASN A 184 -5.05 -13.43 2.37
CA ASN A 184 -3.60 -13.33 2.53
C ASN A 184 -3.10 -13.56 3.97
N THR A 185 -3.70 -14.49 4.73
CA THR A 185 -3.33 -14.76 6.14
C THR A 185 -2.29 -15.87 6.32
N GLY A 186 -1.94 -16.60 5.24
CA GLY A 186 -1.11 -17.81 5.31
C GLY A 186 0.36 -17.67 4.86
N GLY A 187 0.85 -16.44 4.61
CA GLY A 187 2.22 -16.20 4.12
C GLY A 187 2.68 -14.76 4.41
N LEU A 188 3.48 -14.17 3.52
CA LEU A 188 3.75 -12.72 3.53
C LEU A 188 2.45 -11.98 3.19
N THR A 189 1.74 -11.54 4.20
CA THR A 189 0.48 -10.77 4.09
C THR A 189 0.67 -9.57 3.16
N LEU A 190 -0.25 -9.36 2.21
CA LEU A 190 -0.25 -8.16 1.36
C LEU A 190 -0.54 -6.91 2.20
N GLU A 191 0.24 -5.86 2.00
CA GLU A 191 -0.11 -4.55 2.53
C GLU A 191 -1.32 -3.95 1.77
N PRO A 192 -2.12 -3.10 2.40
CA PRO A 192 -3.31 -2.53 1.76
C PRO A 192 -3.03 -1.86 0.41
N GLN A 193 -1.89 -1.20 0.26
CA GLN A 193 -1.52 -0.57 -1.00
C GLN A 193 -1.09 -1.58 -2.08
N GLU A 194 -0.50 -2.71 -1.70
CA GLU A 194 -0.22 -3.81 -2.64
C GLU A 194 -1.52 -4.40 -3.18
N ILE A 195 -2.56 -4.53 -2.32
CA ILE A 195 -3.90 -4.98 -2.73
C ILE A 195 -4.52 -3.98 -3.71
N ARG A 196 -4.49 -2.68 -3.38
CA ARG A 196 -5.01 -1.62 -4.27
C ARG A 196 -4.28 -1.62 -5.62
N HIS A 197 -2.97 -1.74 -5.61
CA HIS A 197 -2.19 -1.81 -6.84
C HIS A 197 -2.60 -3.01 -7.72
N ALA A 198 -2.88 -4.16 -7.11
CA ALA A 198 -3.37 -5.34 -7.82
C ALA A 198 -4.76 -5.13 -8.44
N LEU A 199 -5.68 -4.47 -7.70
CA LEU A 199 -7.05 -4.23 -8.14
C LEU A 199 -7.18 -3.13 -9.20
N PHE A 200 -6.29 -2.14 -9.20
CA PHE A 200 -6.35 -0.95 -10.05
C PHE A 200 -5.12 -0.85 -10.96
N GLN A 201 -4.85 -1.92 -11.71
CA GLN A 201 -3.74 -1.94 -12.68
C GLN A 201 -3.89 -0.93 -13.82
N GLY A 202 -2.83 -0.73 -14.58
CA GLY A 202 -2.82 0.19 -15.70
C GLY A 202 -2.66 1.65 -15.27
N ARG A 203 -3.51 2.55 -15.79
CA ARG A 203 -3.40 4.00 -15.61
C ARG A 203 -3.40 4.44 -14.13
N PRO A 204 -4.28 3.94 -13.24
CA PRO A 204 -4.25 4.33 -11.84
C PRO A 204 -2.96 3.94 -11.11
N ALA A 205 -2.49 2.71 -11.31
CA ALA A 205 -1.27 2.22 -10.68
C ALA A 205 -0.02 2.98 -11.17
N LYS A 206 0.04 3.31 -12.48
CA LYS A 206 1.12 4.13 -13.08
C LYS A 206 1.13 5.53 -12.50
N PHE A 207 -0.03 6.17 -12.39
CA PHE A 207 -0.14 7.52 -11.84
C PHE A 207 0.29 7.61 -10.37
N ILE A 208 -0.14 6.64 -9.54
CA ILE A 208 0.32 6.58 -8.15
C ILE A 208 1.84 6.34 -8.06
N ALA A 209 2.41 5.50 -8.93
CA ALA A 209 3.85 5.27 -8.98
C ALA A 209 4.62 6.54 -9.41
N GLU A 210 4.07 7.32 -10.33
CA GLU A 210 4.61 8.62 -10.74
C GLU A 210 4.69 9.60 -9.56
N LEU A 211 3.61 9.77 -8.81
CA LEU A 211 3.60 10.59 -7.59
C LEU A 211 4.60 10.09 -6.55
N ALA A 212 4.68 8.78 -6.33
CA ALA A 212 5.58 8.18 -5.36
C ALA A 212 7.07 8.32 -5.73
N THR A 213 7.39 8.39 -7.02
CA THR A 213 8.76 8.59 -7.52
C THR A 213 9.11 10.05 -7.80
N ASN A 214 8.17 10.96 -7.55
CA ASN A 214 8.35 12.39 -7.78
C ASN A 214 9.51 12.96 -6.96
N LYS A 215 10.37 13.76 -7.59
CA LYS A 215 11.58 14.32 -6.97
C LYS A 215 11.28 15.19 -5.75
N MET A 216 10.19 15.97 -5.78
CA MET A 216 9.80 16.83 -4.65
C MET A 216 9.33 16.00 -3.46
N PHE A 217 8.57 14.93 -3.70
CA PHE A 217 8.17 13.97 -2.66
C PHE A 217 9.38 13.29 -2.03
N LEU A 218 10.28 12.75 -2.83
CA LEU A 218 11.50 12.12 -2.33
C LEU A 218 12.38 13.09 -1.52
N ASN A 219 12.45 14.37 -1.93
CA ASN A 219 13.19 15.38 -1.20
C ASN A 219 12.49 15.76 0.13
N ALA A 220 11.17 15.97 0.13
CA ALA A 220 10.40 16.32 1.32
C ALA A 220 10.44 15.23 2.40
N THR A 221 10.45 13.97 1.99
CA THR A 221 10.50 12.80 2.87
C THR A 221 11.93 12.34 3.19
N GLY A 222 12.95 13.00 2.62
CA GLY A 222 14.35 12.64 2.80
C GLY A 222 14.71 11.25 2.26
N ARG A 223 13.92 10.68 1.33
CA ARG A 223 14.05 9.32 0.80
C ARG A 223 14.00 8.23 1.88
N LYS A 224 13.23 8.49 2.96
CA LYS A 224 13.15 7.62 4.15
C LYS A 224 11.94 6.68 4.16
N ILE A 225 11.10 6.74 3.11
CA ILE A 225 9.95 5.84 2.99
C ILE A 225 10.41 4.58 2.26
N ASP A 226 10.19 3.43 2.90
CA ASP A 226 10.49 2.14 2.31
C ASP A 226 9.58 1.85 1.11
N THR A 227 10.19 1.52 -0.02
CA THR A 227 9.47 1.22 -1.26
C THR A 227 9.16 -0.27 -1.44
N SER A 228 9.77 -1.13 -0.63
CA SER A 228 9.72 -2.61 -0.78
C SER A 228 8.30 -3.19 -0.68
N ARG A 229 7.40 -2.51 0.06
CA ARG A 229 6.01 -2.89 0.29
C ARG A 229 5.03 -1.81 -0.18
N MET A 230 5.40 -1.01 -1.19
CA MET A 230 4.59 0.08 -1.74
C MET A 230 4.16 1.15 -0.71
N LEU A 231 4.94 1.32 0.36
CA LEU A 231 4.61 2.31 1.39
C LEU A 231 4.68 3.74 0.83
N ASP A 232 5.60 4.01 -0.08
CA ASP A 232 5.70 5.26 -0.84
C ASP A 232 4.42 5.57 -1.64
N ARG A 233 3.84 4.54 -2.26
CA ARG A 233 2.58 4.63 -3.00
C ARG A 233 1.38 4.79 -2.08
N ASP A 234 1.43 4.24 -0.86
CA ASP A 234 0.41 4.47 0.16
C ASP A 234 0.33 5.95 0.55
N PHE A 235 1.49 6.61 0.74
CA PHE A 235 1.57 8.04 0.96
C PHE A 235 1.00 8.85 -0.22
N ALA A 236 1.40 8.53 -1.44
CA ALA A 236 0.91 9.21 -2.64
C ALA A 236 -0.62 9.07 -2.78
N ASN A 237 -1.16 7.90 -2.51
CA ASN A 237 -2.60 7.63 -2.57
C ASN A 237 -3.37 8.31 -1.42
N ARG A 238 -2.79 8.42 -0.22
CA ARG A 238 -3.37 9.21 0.88
C ARG A 238 -3.52 10.69 0.49
N PHE A 239 -2.50 11.28 -0.11
CA PHE A 239 -2.62 12.63 -0.68
C PHE A 239 -3.74 12.68 -1.71
N LEU A 240 -3.73 11.78 -2.69
CA LEU A 240 -4.67 11.77 -3.80
C LEU A 240 -6.12 11.73 -3.34
N CYS A 241 -6.47 10.84 -2.40
CA CYS A 241 -7.86 10.67 -1.97
C CYS A 241 -8.41 11.93 -1.27
N PHE A 242 -7.65 12.53 -0.36
CA PHE A 242 -8.10 13.75 0.32
C PHE A 242 -8.02 15.00 -0.56
N TYR A 243 -7.08 15.04 -1.52
CA TYR A 243 -7.01 16.12 -2.49
C TYR A 243 -8.22 16.10 -3.45
N LEU A 244 -8.60 14.92 -3.96
CA LEU A 244 -9.70 14.78 -4.92
C LEU A 244 -11.08 14.93 -4.28
N PHE A 245 -11.28 14.33 -3.12
CA PHE A 245 -12.61 14.19 -2.55
C PHE A 245 -12.85 15.11 -1.35
N GLY A 246 -11.78 15.66 -0.75
CA GLY A 246 -11.88 16.45 0.47
C GLY A 246 -12.25 15.61 1.70
N THR A 247 -12.15 16.23 2.88
CA THR A 247 -12.47 15.58 4.17
C THR A 247 -13.96 15.48 4.45
N ASP A 248 -14.78 16.35 3.86
CA ASP A 248 -16.22 16.35 4.08
C ASP A 248 -16.91 15.10 3.49
N ASN A 249 -16.30 14.55 2.45
CA ASN A 249 -16.74 13.32 1.79
C ASN A 249 -16.17 12.05 2.44
N TYR A 250 -15.24 12.17 3.37
CA TYR A 250 -14.67 11.04 4.07
C TYR A 250 -15.70 10.32 4.95
N ALA A 251 -15.69 9.00 4.95
CA ALA A 251 -16.59 8.13 5.68
C ALA A 251 -18.09 8.40 5.38
N THR A 252 -18.40 8.56 4.08
CA THR A 252 -19.76 8.66 3.56
C THR A 252 -20.11 7.42 2.73
N LYS A 253 -21.42 7.17 2.50
CA LYS A 253 -21.87 6.06 1.65
C LYS A 253 -21.30 6.14 0.22
N GLU A 254 -21.21 7.34 -0.32
CA GLU A 254 -20.76 7.58 -1.69
C GLU A 254 -19.27 7.30 -1.86
N TYR A 255 -18.43 7.76 -0.91
CA TYR A 255 -16.98 7.69 -1.04
C TYR A 255 -16.31 6.59 -0.21
N GLY A 256 -17.08 5.81 0.56
CA GLY A 256 -16.59 4.71 1.39
C GLY A 256 -16.53 5.06 2.86
N GLN A 257 -16.83 4.07 3.70
CA GLN A 257 -16.95 4.26 5.15
C GLN A 257 -15.62 4.15 5.91
N ASP A 258 -14.55 3.76 5.22
CA ASP A 258 -13.20 3.59 5.77
C ASP A 258 -12.14 4.15 4.83
N LEU A 259 -10.92 4.29 5.35
CA LEU A 259 -9.80 4.86 4.61
C LEU A 259 -9.40 3.96 3.42
N ASP A 260 -9.44 2.65 3.57
CA ASP A 260 -9.06 1.71 2.50
C ASP A 260 -10.01 1.84 1.29
N THR A 261 -11.32 1.93 1.55
CA THR A 261 -12.33 2.13 0.50
C THR A 261 -12.21 3.52 -0.12
N PHE A 262 -11.98 4.56 0.70
CA PHE A 262 -11.79 5.93 0.22
C PHE A 262 -10.59 6.07 -0.72
N MET A 263 -9.45 5.50 -0.35
CA MET A 263 -8.25 5.45 -1.18
C MET A 263 -8.44 4.62 -2.45
N SER A 264 -9.20 3.52 -2.37
CA SER A 264 -9.52 2.68 -3.53
C SER A 264 -10.38 3.41 -4.55
N LYS A 265 -11.37 4.18 -4.11
CA LYS A 265 -12.19 5.02 -4.99
C LYS A 265 -11.41 6.15 -5.66
N ALA A 266 -10.45 6.74 -4.94
CA ALA A 266 -9.55 7.73 -5.54
C ALA A 266 -8.70 7.12 -6.66
N MET A 267 -8.12 5.94 -6.47
CA MET A 267 -7.41 5.24 -7.55
C MET A 267 -8.34 4.92 -8.73
N ALA A 268 -9.55 4.40 -8.47
CA ALA A 268 -10.50 4.10 -9.53
C ALA A 268 -10.85 5.33 -10.39
N SER A 269 -10.99 6.51 -9.76
CA SER A 269 -11.36 7.76 -10.42
C SER A 269 -10.32 8.26 -11.44
N ILE A 270 -9.07 7.81 -11.35
CA ILE A 270 -8.00 8.19 -12.29
C ILE A 270 -8.32 7.76 -13.72
N ASN A 271 -9.07 6.67 -13.91
CA ASN A 271 -9.45 6.21 -15.25
C ASN A 271 -10.35 7.20 -16.01
N SER A 272 -11.10 8.03 -15.29
CA SER A 272 -12.01 9.04 -15.89
C SER A 272 -11.42 10.45 -15.97
N LYS A 273 -10.20 10.66 -15.47
CA LYS A 273 -9.54 11.96 -15.49
C LYS A 273 -8.92 12.28 -16.86
N SER A 274 -8.98 13.55 -17.27
CA SER A 274 -8.22 14.03 -18.43
C SER A 274 -6.72 14.14 -18.12
N GLU A 275 -5.88 14.27 -19.14
CA GLU A 275 -4.43 14.46 -18.92
C GLU A 275 -4.16 15.79 -18.19
N GLU A 276 -4.88 16.87 -18.53
CA GLU A 276 -4.75 18.17 -17.88
C GLU A 276 -5.11 18.11 -16.39
N GLU A 277 -6.13 17.32 -16.02
CA GLU A 277 -6.49 17.10 -14.62
C GLU A 277 -5.37 16.34 -13.88
N LEU A 278 -4.75 15.35 -14.52
CA LEU A 278 -3.64 14.59 -13.92
C LEU A 278 -2.40 15.47 -13.78
N GLU A 279 -2.03 16.26 -14.80
CA GLU A 279 -0.93 17.21 -14.74
C GLU A 279 -1.13 18.24 -13.63
N LYS A 280 -2.36 18.72 -13.44
CA LYS A 280 -2.70 19.61 -12.32
C LYS A 280 -2.47 18.94 -10.98
N ILE A 281 -2.89 17.70 -10.80
CA ILE A 281 -2.68 16.95 -9.55
C ILE A 281 -1.17 16.81 -9.27
N VAL A 282 -0.38 16.45 -10.28
CA VAL A 282 1.09 16.34 -10.15
C VAL A 282 1.69 17.69 -9.75
N SER A 283 1.32 18.79 -10.44
CA SER A 283 1.82 20.13 -10.14
C SER A 283 1.48 20.57 -8.70
N ASP A 284 0.25 20.36 -8.26
CA ASP A 284 -0.18 20.74 -6.92
C ASP A 284 0.47 19.86 -5.84
N PHE A 285 0.71 18.57 -6.13
CA PHE A 285 1.49 17.69 -5.28
C PHE A 285 2.95 18.14 -5.15
N GLU A 286 3.60 18.48 -6.26
CA GLU A 286 4.98 19.01 -6.27
C GLU A 286 5.11 20.28 -5.44
N LYS A 287 4.18 21.22 -5.61
CA LYS A 287 4.12 22.44 -4.82
C LYS A 287 3.99 22.12 -3.34
N ALA A 288 3.05 21.23 -2.96
CA ALA A 288 2.85 20.85 -1.57
C ALA A 288 4.11 20.23 -0.95
N MET A 289 4.79 19.34 -1.66
CA MET A 289 6.03 18.73 -1.22
C MET A 289 7.16 19.75 -1.07
N PHE A 290 7.32 20.62 -2.07
CA PHE A 290 8.32 21.70 -2.03
C PHE A 290 8.09 22.62 -0.81
N PHE A 291 6.85 23.08 -0.58
CA PHE A 291 6.51 23.95 0.55
C PHE A 291 6.69 23.25 1.89
N SER A 292 6.32 22.00 2.02
CA SER A 292 6.56 21.21 3.23
C SER A 292 8.04 21.19 3.59
N LYS A 293 8.91 20.96 2.59
CA LYS A 293 10.36 20.99 2.78
C LYS A 293 10.91 22.38 3.14
N GLN A 294 10.39 23.43 2.51
CA GLN A 294 10.82 24.81 2.77
C GLN A 294 10.44 25.30 4.18
N ILE A 295 9.28 24.90 4.69
CA ILE A 295 8.77 25.31 6.00
C ILE A 295 9.36 24.45 7.11
N PHE A 296 9.35 23.13 6.98
CA PHE A 296 9.70 22.20 8.04
C PHE A 296 11.11 21.61 7.95
N GLY A 297 11.76 21.72 6.77
CA GLY A 297 13.07 21.10 6.55
C GLY A 297 12.99 19.58 6.62
N ASP A 298 13.91 18.94 7.36
CA ASP A 298 13.94 17.49 7.57
C ASP A 298 12.87 16.99 8.55
N GLU A 299 12.23 17.91 9.28
CA GLU A 299 11.13 17.61 10.19
C GLU A 299 9.75 17.52 9.50
N ALA A 300 9.70 17.70 8.18
CA ALA A 300 8.46 17.60 7.43
C ALA A 300 7.71 16.28 7.72
N PHE A 301 6.42 16.41 8.02
CA PHE A 301 5.52 15.28 8.30
C PHE A 301 5.86 14.47 9.57
N ARG A 302 6.63 15.04 10.51
CA ARG A 302 7.08 14.36 11.73
C ARG A 302 6.45 14.98 12.97
N LYS A 303 6.23 14.17 13.99
CA LYS A 303 5.71 14.63 15.29
C LYS A 303 6.82 15.24 16.13
N VAL A 304 7.12 16.52 15.88
CA VAL A 304 8.13 17.26 16.64
C VAL A 304 7.45 18.02 17.76
N TYR A 305 7.48 17.48 18.98
CA TYR A 305 6.93 18.07 20.19
C TYR A 305 7.83 17.88 21.42
N TYR A 306 9.00 17.26 21.22
CA TYR A 306 10.01 17.00 22.24
C TYR A 306 11.42 17.19 21.65
N GLN A 307 12.42 17.29 22.52
CA GLN A 307 13.82 17.26 22.10
C GLN A 307 14.17 15.86 21.60
N TYR A 308 14.96 15.75 20.55
CA TYR A 308 15.32 14.46 19.96
C TYR A 308 16.81 14.43 19.55
N ASN A 309 17.45 13.29 19.76
CA ASN A 309 18.77 12.99 19.23
C ASN A 309 18.70 12.40 17.83
N ARG A 310 17.60 11.73 17.49
CA ARG A 310 17.28 11.19 16.16
C ARG A 310 15.94 11.75 15.71
N LEU A 311 15.84 12.13 14.44
CA LEU A 311 14.60 12.59 13.82
C LEU A 311 13.44 11.61 14.09
N PRO A 312 12.30 12.06 14.59
CA PRO A 312 11.12 11.22 14.73
C PRO A 312 10.71 10.61 13.38
N PRO A 313 10.03 9.46 13.35
CA PRO A 313 9.57 8.86 12.12
C PRO A 313 8.55 9.73 11.40
N ILE A 314 8.43 9.54 10.08
CA ILE A 314 7.40 10.20 9.27
C ILE A 314 6.03 9.65 9.66
N ASN A 315 5.08 10.54 9.90
CA ASN A 315 3.72 10.21 10.29
C ASN A 315 2.76 10.39 9.11
N LYS A 316 2.01 9.34 8.76
CA LYS A 316 1.08 9.32 7.61
C LYS A 316 -0.07 10.31 7.75
N ALA A 317 -0.58 10.49 8.97
CA ALA A 317 -1.70 11.39 9.24
C ALA A 317 -1.30 12.88 9.19
N LEU A 318 -0.07 13.21 9.62
CA LEU A 318 0.48 14.55 9.38
C LEU A 318 0.77 14.79 7.91
N PHE A 319 1.25 13.76 7.20
CA PHE A 319 1.51 13.87 5.77
C PHE A 319 0.22 14.21 5.01
N ASP A 320 -0.87 13.44 5.20
CA ASP A 320 -2.12 13.71 4.48
C ASP A 320 -2.69 15.10 4.82
N ALA A 321 -2.72 15.49 6.10
CA ALA A 321 -3.26 16.77 6.50
C ALA A 321 -2.44 17.97 6.00
N ILE A 322 -1.11 17.93 6.10
CA ILE A 322 -0.24 19.03 5.68
C ILE A 322 -0.18 19.13 4.15
N SER A 323 0.08 18.01 3.46
CA SER A 323 0.27 18.04 2.01
C SER A 323 -0.97 18.50 1.27
N VAL A 324 -2.15 18.04 1.67
CA VAL A 324 -3.41 18.44 1.06
C VAL A 324 -3.70 19.93 1.28
N GLN A 325 -3.52 20.44 2.51
CA GLN A 325 -3.76 21.85 2.77
C GLN A 325 -2.77 22.74 1.98
N PHE A 326 -1.51 22.33 1.84
CA PHE A 326 -0.54 23.09 1.04
C PHE A 326 -0.81 23.03 -0.45
N ALA A 327 -1.33 21.90 -0.97
CA ALA A 327 -1.74 21.78 -2.37
C ALA A 327 -2.87 22.76 -2.73
N LEU A 328 -3.80 22.99 -1.83
CA LEU A 328 -4.98 23.83 -2.04
C LEU A 328 -4.71 25.32 -1.97
N LEU A 329 -3.51 25.76 -1.55
CA LEU A 329 -3.14 27.17 -1.48
C LEU A 329 -2.87 27.77 -2.86
N ASN A 330 -3.16 29.07 -3.00
CA ASN A 330 -2.69 29.85 -4.15
C ASN A 330 -1.25 30.37 -3.93
N ASP A 331 -0.64 30.99 -4.94
CA ASP A 331 0.76 31.41 -4.88
C ASP A 331 0.98 32.57 -3.89
N GLU A 332 0.01 33.47 -3.72
CA GLU A 332 0.06 34.57 -2.74
C GLU A 332 0.07 34.01 -1.32
N GLN A 333 -0.83 33.08 -1.02
CA GLN A 333 -0.91 32.42 0.28
C GLN A 333 0.38 31.66 0.60
N ARG A 334 0.95 30.97 -0.38
CA ARG A 334 2.24 30.30 -0.24
C ARG A 334 3.36 31.28 0.09
N ALA A 335 3.42 32.42 -0.61
CA ALA A 335 4.43 33.45 -0.36
C ALA A 335 4.34 34.00 1.06
N ILE A 336 3.12 34.26 1.58
CA ILE A 336 2.90 34.69 2.97
C ILE A 336 3.42 33.63 3.95
N LEU A 337 3.05 32.37 3.76
CA LEU A 337 3.49 31.28 4.67
C LEU A 337 5.01 31.10 4.67
N LEU A 338 5.67 31.23 3.52
CA LEU A 338 7.14 31.18 3.45
C LEU A 338 7.80 32.30 4.21
N LYS A 339 7.26 33.52 4.11
CA LYS A 339 7.75 34.67 4.89
C LYS A 339 7.60 34.43 6.39
N HIS A 340 6.55 33.71 6.80
CA HIS A 340 6.21 33.41 8.18
C HIS A 340 6.46 31.95 8.59
N LYS A 341 7.38 31.25 7.91
CA LYS A 341 7.62 29.79 8.11
C LYS A 341 7.86 29.39 9.56
N ASN A 342 8.56 30.21 10.34
CA ASN A 342 8.80 29.96 11.77
C ASN A 342 7.52 30.01 12.60
N LYS A 343 6.56 30.89 12.25
CA LYS A 343 5.24 30.93 12.91
C LYS A 343 4.44 29.66 12.60
N VAL A 344 4.45 29.21 11.32
CA VAL A 344 3.78 27.97 10.91
C VAL A 344 4.34 26.77 11.67
N LYS A 345 5.66 26.64 11.68
CA LYS A 345 6.36 25.57 12.40
C LYS A 345 6.03 25.56 13.89
N LYS A 346 6.14 26.72 14.54
CA LYS A 346 5.84 26.90 15.96
C LYS A 346 4.37 26.56 16.27
N ALA A 347 3.42 27.04 15.47
CA ALA A 347 2.00 26.78 15.71
C ALA A 347 1.67 25.29 15.63
N LEU A 348 2.19 24.58 14.63
CA LEU A 348 1.99 23.12 14.50
C LEU A 348 2.61 22.36 15.68
N TYR A 349 3.84 22.70 16.07
CA TYR A 349 4.54 22.00 17.16
C TYR A 349 3.88 22.28 18.52
N ASN A 350 3.35 23.48 18.73
CA ASN A 350 2.58 23.78 19.93
C ASN A 350 1.30 22.94 20.04
N GLU A 351 0.59 22.70 18.92
CA GLU A 351 -0.59 21.81 18.93
C GLU A 351 -0.20 20.35 19.21
N LEU A 352 0.93 19.88 18.69
CA LEU A 352 1.47 18.55 19.00
C LEU A 352 1.91 18.46 20.48
N HIS A 353 2.56 19.51 21.01
CA HIS A 353 3.03 19.56 22.38
C HIS A 353 1.90 19.50 23.42
N LYS A 354 0.76 20.11 23.13
CA LYS A 354 -0.42 20.06 24.03
C LYS A 354 -0.93 18.66 24.31
N GLN A 355 -0.54 17.67 23.47
CA GLN A 355 -0.98 16.27 23.58
C GLN A 355 -2.51 16.10 23.73
N ALA A 356 -3.27 17.04 23.16
CA ALA A 356 -4.72 17.04 23.13
C ALA A 356 -5.27 16.29 21.91
N ASP A 357 -6.51 16.54 21.56
CA ASP A 357 -7.24 15.85 20.47
C ASP A 357 -6.49 15.85 19.14
N PHE A 358 -5.76 16.92 18.81
CA PHE A 358 -4.96 16.97 17.59
C PHE A 358 -3.84 15.92 17.61
N PHE A 359 -3.10 15.82 18.73
CA PHE A 359 -2.05 14.80 18.87
C PHE A 359 -2.61 13.39 18.76
N VAL A 360 -3.73 13.11 19.43
CA VAL A 360 -4.42 11.81 19.34
C VAL A 360 -4.86 11.53 17.89
N SER A 361 -5.36 12.54 17.17
CA SER A 361 -5.83 12.39 15.78
C SER A 361 -4.73 11.99 14.78
N VAL A 362 -3.46 12.24 15.12
CA VAL A 362 -2.30 11.87 14.28
C VAL A 362 -1.50 10.69 14.86
N THR A 363 -1.90 10.13 16.01
CA THR A 363 -1.14 9.08 16.69
C THR A 363 -1.82 7.73 16.64
N SER A 364 -3.13 7.67 16.89
CA SER A 364 -3.86 6.40 16.97
C SER A 364 -5.16 6.45 16.20
N SER A 365 -5.60 5.29 15.68
CA SER A 365 -6.81 5.12 14.84
C SER A 365 -7.00 6.26 13.83
N THR A 366 -5.94 6.54 13.10
CA THR A 366 -5.84 7.70 12.20
C THR A 366 -6.84 7.66 11.04
N GLY A 367 -7.50 6.50 10.82
CA GLY A 367 -8.62 6.32 9.88
C GLY A 367 -10.00 6.62 10.48
N ASP A 368 -10.12 6.96 11.78
CA ASP A 368 -11.40 7.37 12.36
C ASP A 368 -11.90 8.68 11.75
N LYS A 369 -13.23 8.75 11.46
CA LYS A 369 -13.85 9.91 10.81
C LYS A 369 -13.57 11.23 11.52
N ASN A 370 -13.79 11.24 12.82
CA ASN A 370 -13.68 12.47 13.61
C ASN A 370 -12.21 12.92 13.69
N ARG A 371 -11.29 11.95 13.81
CA ARG A 371 -9.84 12.22 13.84
C ARG A 371 -9.32 12.73 12.50
N VAL A 372 -9.80 12.18 11.37
CA VAL A 372 -9.49 12.70 10.03
C VAL A 372 -9.95 14.14 9.88
N ILE A 373 -11.22 14.41 10.16
CA ILE A 373 -11.79 15.75 10.05
C ILE A 373 -11.05 16.72 10.96
N LEU A 374 -10.78 16.33 12.21
CA LEU A 374 -10.11 17.16 13.20
C LEU A 374 -8.71 17.60 12.75
N ARG A 375 -7.86 16.63 12.31
CA ARG A 375 -6.49 16.98 11.93
C ARG A 375 -6.41 17.88 10.70
N HIS A 376 -7.23 17.64 9.70
CA HIS A 376 -7.27 18.50 8.51
C HIS A 376 -7.81 19.89 8.84
N LYS A 377 -8.87 19.98 9.66
CA LYS A 377 -9.43 21.24 10.12
C LYS A 377 -8.38 22.04 10.92
N LYS A 378 -7.67 21.39 11.83
CA LYS A 378 -6.66 22.05 12.68
C LYS A 378 -5.49 22.59 11.83
N VAL A 379 -4.97 21.82 10.88
CA VAL A 379 -3.92 22.30 9.97
C VAL A 379 -4.42 23.47 9.12
N LYS A 380 -5.67 23.40 8.61
CA LYS A 380 -6.30 24.51 7.88
C LYS A 380 -6.44 25.78 8.73
N GLU A 381 -6.83 25.65 10.00
CA GLU A 381 -6.94 26.77 10.96
C GLU A 381 -5.57 27.42 11.20
N ILE A 382 -4.53 26.62 11.47
CA ILE A 382 -3.16 27.13 11.66
C ILE A 382 -2.72 27.96 10.45
N ILE A 383 -2.90 27.42 9.26
CA ILE A 383 -2.54 28.07 7.99
C ILE A 383 -3.35 29.36 7.81
N GLY A 384 -4.67 29.29 7.98
CA GLY A 384 -5.57 30.41 7.78
C GLY A 384 -5.30 31.59 8.74
N ASN A 385 -5.00 31.31 10.00
CA ASN A 385 -4.67 32.35 10.98
C ASN A 385 -3.41 33.13 10.57
N ILE A 386 -2.39 32.43 10.01
CA ILE A 386 -1.14 33.08 9.62
C ILE A 386 -1.28 33.86 8.30
N ILE A 387 -2.15 33.41 7.40
CA ILE A 387 -2.42 34.12 6.13
C ILE A 387 -3.22 35.43 6.38
N ASN A 388 -4.09 35.43 7.37
CA ASN A 388 -4.98 36.58 7.69
C ASN A 388 -4.37 37.56 8.66
N GLU A 389 -3.18 37.32 9.22
CA GLU A 389 -2.38 38.29 9.99
C GLU A 389 -1.64 39.27 9.06
#